data_6c0c553e790ad38379321052f7495981
#
_entry.id   6c0c553e790ad38379321052f7495981
#
_cell.length_a   1.000
_cell.length_b   1.000
_cell.length_c   1.000
_cell.angle_alpha   90.00
_cell.angle_beta   90.00
_cell.angle_gamma   90.00
#
_symmetry.space_group_name_H-M   'P 1'
#
loop_
_entity.id
_entity.type
_entity.pdbx_description
1 polymer ?
#
loop_
_entity_poly.entity_id
_entity_poly.type
_entity_poly.pdbx_seq_one_letter_code
_entity_poly.pdbx_strand_id
1 'polypeptide(L)'
;MNLLELMRQTFSTFRAHKMRTFLTMFGIIWGISSVIILVGLGQGFSKDQHKRMESLGKDLVIMWGGRTSAQAGGLAAGREIPLNVSDAILIKQQCYLVKAVSPELRRQVPEVSAYNQANRSVVGMWPEYQDFRSLKVSEGRLITQQDEDQGARVVVLGDAARKQLFNGQPAVGATINILGWPYTVVGVLEKKKQNSNYSGPDNDNLYAPFAAVARDMPPPENDQGQKRTFQRGWVNDIVFEVANPDQHEEAVMQVRQALGRVHHFAADDKDALFIWDTMEGAKLVSRIFDVITIFFGCVAIMTLCLGGIGVMNIMLVSVSERTREIGMRKAIGATKTDILRQFFTEAAILTLFSGAVGLSVGIGLCLAMGLLPLPDFVPHPIISPASLLASVLTLSLITVTAGVYPARRAATMEPIESLRYE
;
A
#
# COMPACT_ATOMS: atom_id res chain seq x y z
N MET A 1 13.87 -0.72 51.17
CA MET A 1 14.94 -1.24 50.28
C MET A 1 15.10 -0.30 49.11
N ASN A 2 16.28 0.23 48.91
CA ASN A 2 16.54 1.22 47.80
C ASN A 2 16.48 0.52 46.43
N LEU A 3 15.88 1.17 45.44
CA LEU A 3 15.76 0.67 44.06
C LEU A 3 17.12 0.20 43.49
N LEU A 4 18.19 0.87 43.84
CA LEU A 4 19.58 0.55 43.46
C LEU A 4 20.06 -0.79 44.06
N GLU A 5 19.67 -1.10 45.26
CA GLU A 5 20.00 -2.42 45.87
C GLU A 5 19.24 -3.56 45.22
N LEU A 6 17.94 -3.33 44.89
CA LEU A 6 17.15 -4.26 44.12
C LEU A 6 17.76 -4.54 42.76
N MET A 7 18.16 -3.50 42.03
CA MET A 7 18.84 -3.66 40.72
C MET A 7 20.13 -4.46 40.84
N ARG A 8 20.95 -4.18 41.85
CA ARG A 8 22.20 -4.90 42.08
C ARG A 8 21.99 -6.37 42.42
N GLN A 9 21.00 -6.69 43.26
CA GLN A 9 20.59 -8.04 43.58
C GLN A 9 20.07 -8.81 42.36
N THR A 10 19.20 -8.17 41.58
CA THR A 10 18.65 -8.74 40.34
C THR A 10 19.77 -9.05 39.34
N PHE A 11 20.73 -8.16 39.17
CA PHE A 11 21.87 -8.36 38.28
C PHE A 11 22.82 -9.49 38.73
N SER A 12 22.99 -9.70 40.06
CA SER A 12 23.78 -10.81 40.59
C SER A 12 23.11 -12.17 40.35
N THR A 13 21.79 -12.23 40.44
CA THR A 13 21.01 -13.44 40.13
C THR A 13 21.08 -13.83 38.65
N PHE A 14 21.07 -12.81 37.76
CA PHE A 14 21.23 -13.05 36.32
C PHE A 14 22.61 -13.64 35.98
N ARG A 15 23.63 -13.28 36.74
CA ARG A 15 24.99 -13.79 36.56
C ARG A 15 25.16 -15.24 37.05
N ALA A 16 24.34 -15.69 37.98
CA ALA A 16 24.37 -17.05 38.48
C ALA A 16 23.81 -18.08 37.50
N HIS A 17 22.75 -17.72 36.72
CA HIS A 17 22.09 -18.60 35.75
C HIS A 17 22.07 -18.02 34.34
N LYS A 18 23.24 -17.70 33.78
CA LYS A 18 23.43 -16.95 32.52
C LYS A 18 22.63 -17.53 31.35
N MET A 19 22.65 -18.83 31.11
CA MET A 19 21.99 -19.42 29.93
C MET A 19 20.47 -19.35 30.05
N ARG A 20 19.91 -19.58 31.25
CA ARG A 20 18.45 -19.52 31.45
C ARG A 20 17.94 -18.09 31.32
N THR A 21 18.63 -17.14 31.94
CA THR A 21 18.30 -15.69 31.83
C THR A 21 18.43 -15.21 30.40
N PHE A 22 19.47 -15.61 29.69
CA PHE A 22 19.65 -15.26 28.28
C PHE A 22 18.50 -15.78 27.41
N LEU A 23 18.13 -17.07 27.53
CA LEU A 23 17.06 -17.66 26.72
C LEU A 23 15.69 -16.98 26.95
N THR A 24 15.39 -16.62 28.18
CA THR A 24 14.12 -15.94 28.48
C THR A 24 14.10 -14.49 28.03
N MET A 25 15.19 -13.75 28.25
CA MET A 25 15.35 -12.40 27.72
C MET A 25 15.28 -12.42 26.18
N PHE A 26 15.94 -13.39 25.55
CA PHE A 26 15.92 -13.56 24.11
C PHE A 26 14.49 -13.75 23.55
N GLY A 27 13.66 -14.55 24.22
CA GLY A 27 12.25 -14.74 23.84
C GLY A 27 11.45 -13.42 23.83
N ILE A 28 11.63 -12.58 24.86
CA ILE A 28 10.99 -11.26 24.93
C ILE A 28 11.56 -10.30 23.90
N ILE A 29 12.90 -10.22 23.77
CA ILE A 29 13.59 -9.37 22.81
C ILE A 29 13.13 -9.70 21.39
N TRP A 30 13.17 -10.99 21.04
CA TRP A 30 12.75 -11.47 19.73
C TRP A 30 11.27 -11.19 19.45
N GLY A 31 10.41 -11.47 20.43
CA GLY A 31 8.97 -11.23 20.31
C GLY A 31 8.65 -9.77 20.04
N ILE A 32 9.21 -8.84 20.81
CA ILE A 32 8.98 -7.39 20.63
C ILE A 32 9.58 -6.91 19.32
N SER A 33 10.81 -7.31 18.99
CA SER A 33 11.45 -6.96 17.72
C SER A 33 10.62 -7.44 16.53
N SER A 34 10.08 -8.68 16.62
CA SER A 34 9.21 -9.24 15.57
C SER A 34 7.92 -8.44 15.37
N VAL A 35 7.25 -8.03 16.49
CA VAL A 35 6.06 -7.16 16.40
C VAL A 35 6.36 -5.88 15.64
N ILE A 36 7.46 -5.19 16.01
CA ILE A 36 7.83 -3.91 15.40
C ILE A 36 8.11 -4.09 13.91
N ILE A 37 8.91 -5.10 13.55
CA ILE A 37 9.32 -5.33 12.16
C ILE A 37 8.10 -5.72 11.32
N LEU A 38 7.27 -6.68 11.77
CA LEU A 38 6.18 -7.22 10.98
C LEU A 38 5.04 -6.21 10.82
N VAL A 39 4.66 -5.51 11.90
CA VAL A 39 3.67 -4.43 11.82
C VAL A 39 4.22 -3.27 10.99
N GLY A 40 5.51 -2.94 11.15
CA GLY A 40 6.18 -1.91 10.38
C GLY A 40 6.22 -2.22 8.88
N LEU A 41 6.50 -3.47 8.50
CA LEU A 41 6.47 -3.92 7.10
C LEU A 41 5.04 -3.89 6.54
N GLY A 42 4.03 -4.35 7.29
CA GLY A 42 2.63 -4.31 6.88
C GLY A 42 2.16 -2.87 6.58
N GLN A 43 2.47 -1.93 7.46
CA GLN A 43 2.15 -0.51 7.27
C GLN A 43 2.95 0.14 6.14
N GLY A 44 4.23 -0.24 6.01
CA GLY A 44 5.09 0.20 4.90
C GLY A 44 4.51 -0.21 3.56
N PHE A 45 4.08 -1.47 3.45
CA PHE A 45 3.45 -1.99 2.25
C PHE A 45 2.13 -1.28 1.93
N SER A 46 1.25 -1.14 2.93
CA SER A 46 -0.03 -0.44 2.74
C SER A 46 0.18 0.98 2.21
N LYS A 47 1.12 1.73 2.81
CA LYS A 47 1.44 3.10 2.36
C LYS A 47 2.04 3.13 0.95
N ASP A 48 2.91 2.17 0.63
CA ASP A 48 3.54 2.08 -0.69
C ASP A 48 2.50 1.71 -1.76
N GLN A 49 1.56 0.83 -1.42
CA GLN A 49 0.46 0.47 -2.29
C GLN A 49 -0.49 1.65 -2.55
N HIS A 50 -0.83 2.43 -1.53
CA HIS A 50 -1.60 3.66 -1.71
C HIS A 50 -0.89 4.65 -2.64
N LYS A 51 0.42 4.88 -2.46
CA LYS A 51 1.20 5.73 -3.36
C LYS A 51 1.23 5.23 -4.80
N ARG A 52 1.31 3.90 -5.00
CA ARG A 52 1.27 3.29 -6.34
C ARG A 52 -0.07 3.52 -7.01
N MET A 53 -1.17 3.37 -6.26
CA MET A 53 -2.51 3.65 -6.78
C MET A 53 -2.71 5.14 -7.07
N GLU A 54 -2.29 6.04 -6.19
CA GLU A 54 -2.28 7.48 -6.47
C GLU A 54 -1.46 7.84 -7.71
N SER A 55 -0.39 7.08 -8.02
CA SER A 55 0.42 7.30 -9.21
C SER A 55 -0.27 6.89 -10.51
N LEU A 56 -1.21 5.95 -10.48
CA LEU A 56 -2.06 5.63 -11.63
C LEU A 56 -3.10 6.71 -11.90
N GLY A 57 -3.57 7.35 -10.84
CA GLY A 57 -4.65 8.32 -10.82
C GLY A 57 -5.59 8.04 -9.63
N LYS A 58 -6.41 9.01 -9.29
CA LYS A 58 -7.35 8.90 -8.17
C LYS A 58 -8.64 8.23 -8.63
N ASP A 59 -9.06 7.20 -7.90
CA ASP A 59 -10.39 6.59 -8.02
C ASP A 59 -10.79 6.25 -9.46
N LEU A 60 -9.83 5.69 -10.22
CA LEU A 60 -9.99 5.43 -11.65
C LEU A 60 -10.68 4.11 -11.93
N VAL A 61 -11.57 4.18 -12.89
CA VAL A 61 -12.14 3.02 -13.57
C VAL A 61 -11.81 3.12 -15.06
N ILE A 62 -11.20 2.06 -15.60
CA ILE A 62 -10.87 1.94 -17.01
C ILE A 62 -11.76 0.90 -17.63
N MET A 63 -12.37 1.24 -18.75
CA MET A 63 -13.39 0.41 -19.39
C MET A 63 -13.04 0.19 -20.86
N TRP A 64 -13.04 -1.09 -21.25
CA TRP A 64 -12.89 -1.52 -22.64
C TRP A 64 -14.18 -2.20 -23.13
N GLY A 65 -14.41 -2.11 -24.42
CA GLY A 65 -15.44 -2.91 -25.05
C GLY A 65 -15.10 -4.39 -25.01
N GLY A 66 -16.07 -5.22 -24.64
CA GLY A 66 -15.97 -6.67 -24.57
C GLY A 66 -16.87 -7.38 -25.57
N ARG A 67 -17.28 -8.59 -25.23
CA ARG A 67 -18.25 -9.38 -26.00
C ARG A 67 -19.38 -9.84 -25.10
N THR A 68 -20.62 -9.67 -25.54
CA THR A 68 -21.79 -10.09 -24.78
C THR A 68 -21.76 -11.60 -24.52
N SER A 69 -21.99 -12.02 -23.29
CA SER A 69 -22.14 -13.44 -22.91
C SER A 69 -23.61 -13.91 -22.92
N ALA A 70 -24.54 -12.98 -22.81
CA ALA A 70 -25.96 -13.23 -22.74
C ALA A 70 -26.72 -12.61 -23.93
N GLN A 71 -27.86 -13.20 -24.27
CA GLN A 71 -28.82 -12.64 -25.22
C GLN A 71 -29.57 -11.49 -24.53
N ALA A 72 -29.59 -10.31 -25.14
CA ALA A 72 -30.32 -9.16 -24.62
C ALA A 72 -30.86 -8.29 -25.75
N GLY A 73 -32.01 -7.63 -25.53
CA GLY A 73 -32.64 -6.77 -26.52
C GLY A 73 -32.99 -7.45 -27.86
N GLY A 74 -33.22 -8.75 -27.84
CA GLY A 74 -33.50 -9.53 -29.04
C GLY A 74 -32.28 -9.86 -29.90
N LEU A 75 -31.07 -9.55 -29.42
CA LEU A 75 -29.82 -9.76 -30.14
C LEU A 75 -29.06 -10.95 -29.54
N ALA A 76 -28.31 -11.69 -30.39
CA ALA A 76 -27.56 -12.88 -29.99
C ALA A 76 -26.39 -12.54 -29.06
N ALA A 77 -25.98 -13.50 -28.24
CA ALA A 77 -24.73 -13.44 -27.47
C ALA A 77 -23.50 -13.49 -28.40
N GLY A 78 -22.33 -13.09 -27.88
CA GLY A 78 -21.04 -13.10 -28.61
C GLY A 78 -20.78 -11.86 -29.47
N ARG A 79 -21.65 -10.84 -29.41
CA ARG A 79 -21.44 -9.57 -30.13
C ARG A 79 -20.32 -8.75 -29.49
N GLU A 80 -19.46 -8.16 -30.30
CA GLU A 80 -18.53 -7.14 -29.83
C GLU A 80 -19.27 -5.83 -29.50
N ILE A 81 -18.85 -5.19 -28.42
CA ILE A 81 -19.34 -3.88 -27.99
C ILE A 81 -18.24 -2.85 -28.26
N PRO A 82 -18.24 -2.20 -29.43
CA PRO A 82 -17.27 -1.14 -29.71
C PRO A 82 -17.64 0.12 -28.93
N LEU A 83 -16.68 0.67 -28.22
CA LEU A 83 -16.83 1.94 -27.51
C LEU A 83 -16.63 3.11 -28.46
N ASN A 84 -17.39 4.18 -28.25
CA ASN A 84 -17.36 5.40 -29.02
C ASN A 84 -17.25 6.64 -28.12
N VAL A 85 -16.84 7.75 -28.72
CA VAL A 85 -16.83 9.05 -28.00
C VAL A 85 -18.22 9.45 -27.49
N SER A 86 -19.30 9.03 -28.20
CA SER A 86 -20.70 9.24 -27.77
C SER A 86 -21.02 8.53 -26.47
N ASP A 87 -20.36 7.40 -26.18
CA ASP A 87 -20.52 6.69 -24.93
C ASP A 87 -19.92 7.49 -23.74
N ALA A 88 -18.75 8.12 -23.95
CA ALA A 88 -18.17 9.02 -22.97
C ALA A 88 -19.07 10.24 -22.71
N ILE A 89 -19.66 10.83 -23.76
CA ILE A 89 -20.64 11.93 -23.63
C ILE A 89 -21.87 11.46 -22.85
N LEU A 90 -22.39 10.29 -23.16
CA LEU A 90 -23.53 9.69 -22.46
C LEU A 90 -23.25 9.50 -20.97
N ILE A 91 -22.08 8.94 -20.62
CA ILE A 91 -21.64 8.79 -19.23
C ILE A 91 -21.58 10.15 -18.54
N LYS A 92 -20.95 11.13 -19.14
CA LYS A 92 -20.84 12.51 -18.61
C LYS A 92 -22.21 13.15 -18.32
N GLN A 93 -23.21 12.86 -19.14
CA GLN A 93 -24.54 13.46 -19.04
C GLN A 93 -25.49 12.69 -18.10
N GLN A 94 -25.40 11.37 -18.04
CA GLN A 94 -26.40 10.54 -17.37
C GLN A 94 -25.90 9.88 -16.07
N CYS A 95 -24.59 9.76 -15.87
CA CYS A 95 -24.03 9.06 -14.71
C CYS A 95 -23.55 10.07 -13.65
N TYR A 96 -24.45 10.40 -12.71
CA TYR A 96 -24.17 11.40 -11.66
C TYR A 96 -23.16 10.92 -10.61
N LEU A 97 -22.89 9.62 -10.52
CA LEU A 97 -21.85 9.05 -9.65
C LEU A 97 -20.45 9.13 -10.29
N VAL A 98 -20.37 9.52 -11.56
CA VAL A 98 -19.12 9.77 -12.27
C VAL A 98 -18.79 11.26 -12.19
N LYS A 99 -17.62 11.58 -11.62
CA LYS A 99 -17.14 12.95 -11.45
C LYS A 99 -16.56 13.54 -12.74
N ALA A 100 -15.73 12.74 -13.43
CA ALA A 100 -15.10 13.12 -14.67
C ALA A 100 -14.93 11.88 -15.56
N VAL A 101 -14.94 12.08 -16.87
CA VAL A 101 -14.78 11.02 -17.87
C VAL A 101 -13.95 11.51 -19.03
N SER A 102 -13.14 10.64 -19.62
CA SER A 102 -12.41 10.91 -20.86
C SER A 102 -12.40 9.68 -21.74
N PRO A 103 -12.71 9.79 -23.02
CA PRO A 103 -12.36 8.78 -24.01
C PRO A 103 -10.84 8.80 -24.20
N GLU A 104 -10.27 7.65 -24.48
CA GLU A 104 -8.84 7.52 -24.78
C GLU A 104 -8.66 6.89 -26.16
N LEU A 105 -7.85 7.57 -26.98
CA LEU A 105 -7.50 7.13 -28.31
C LEU A 105 -6.00 6.98 -28.39
N ARG A 106 -5.50 5.75 -28.46
CA ARG A 106 -4.07 5.48 -28.53
C ARG A 106 -3.62 5.11 -29.93
N ARG A 107 -2.52 5.73 -30.35
CA ARG A 107 -1.88 5.46 -31.63
C ARG A 107 -0.38 5.34 -31.43
N GLN A 108 0.17 4.19 -31.77
CA GLN A 108 1.63 4.04 -31.84
C GLN A 108 2.06 4.43 -33.26
N VAL A 109 2.72 5.53 -33.38
CA VAL A 109 3.04 6.18 -34.64
C VAL A 109 4.43 6.78 -34.60
N PRO A 110 5.11 6.94 -35.76
CA PRO A 110 6.40 7.61 -35.80
C PRO A 110 6.26 9.10 -35.51
N GLU A 111 7.09 9.57 -34.60
CA GLU A 111 7.28 10.99 -34.30
C GLU A 111 8.69 11.42 -34.68
N VAL A 112 8.79 12.57 -35.30
CA VAL A 112 10.05 13.13 -35.77
C VAL A 112 10.21 14.57 -35.27
N SER A 113 11.28 14.81 -34.52
CA SER A 113 11.71 16.16 -34.12
C SER A 113 12.83 16.65 -35.02
N ALA A 114 13.34 17.85 -34.76
CA ALA A 114 14.53 18.36 -35.45
C ALA A 114 15.82 17.60 -35.12
N TYR A 115 15.82 16.79 -34.05
CA TYR A 115 17.01 16.12 -33.53
C TYR A 115 16.96 14.59 -33.67
N ASN A 116 15.81 13.99 -33.38
CA ASN A 116 15.66 12.52 -33.34
C ASN A 116 14.25 12.11 -33.78
N GLN A 117 14.12 10.80 -34.03
CA GLN A 117 12.83 10.16 -34.26
C GLN A 117 12.53 9.11 -33.17
N ALA A 118 11.25 8.87 -32.91
CA ALA A 118 10.75 7.86 -32.01
C ALA A 118 9.52 7.16 -32.60
N ASN A 119 9.11 6.05 -32.01
CA ASN A 119 7.84 5.38 -32.29
C ASN A 119 7.18 5.08 -30.96
N ARG A 120 6.45 6.03 -30.45
CA ARG A 120 5.83 5.99 -29.12
C ARG A 120 4.32 6.03 -29.21
N SER A 121 3.65 6.00 -28.10
CA SER A 121 2.21 6.09 -28.04
C SER A 121 1.77 7.55 -27.94
N VAL A 122 1.00 8.02 -28.91
CA VAL A 122 0.25 9.26 -28.84
C VAL A 122 -1.13 8.96 -28.29
N VAL A 123 -1.46 9.60 -27.18
CA VAL A 123 -2.72 9.45 -26.43
C VAL A 123 -3.58 10.68 -26.68
N GLY A 124 -4.68 10.51 -27.43
CA GLY A 124 -5.72 11.51 -27.57
C GLY A 124 -6.70 11.40 -26.41
N MET A 125 -6.92 12.49 -25.70
CA MET A 125 -7.74 12.50 -24.48
C MET A 125 -8.42 13.85 -24.28
N TRP A 126 -9.47 13.89 -23.45
CA TRP A 126 -10.08 15.13 -22.99
C TRP A 126 -9.26 15.79 -21.87
N PRO A 127 -9.34 17.10 -21.67
CA PRO A 127 -8.54 17.81 -20.67
C PRO A 127 -8.70 17.29 -19.24
N GLU A 128 -9.90 16.84 -18.85
CA GLU A 128 -10.18 16.28 -17.53
C GLU A 128 -9.33 15.04 -17.20
N TYR A 129 -8.87 14.32 -18.22
CA TYR A 129 -7.97 13.17 -18.07
C TYR A 129 -6.70 13.52 -17.30
N GLN A 130 -6.15 14.73 -17.52
CA GLN A 130 -4.90 15.18 -16.91
C GLN A 130 -5.02 15.26 -15.38
N ASP A 131 -6.19 15.68 -14.90
CA ASP A 131 -6.45 15.86 -13.47
C ASP A 131 -6.57 14.51 -12.77
N PHE A 132 -7.41 13.61 -13.25
CA PHE A 132 -7.61 12.32 -12.58
C PHE A 132 -6.43 11.35 -12.79
N ARG A 133 -5.65 11.51 -13.86
CA ARG A 133 -4.36 10.83 -14.04
C ARG A 133 -3.22 11.48 -13.26
N SER A 134 -3.47 12.59 -12.57
CA SER A 134 -2.46 13.34 -11.81
C SER A 134 -1.23 13.69 -12.66
N LEU A 135 -1.45 14.13 -13.91
CA LEU A 135 -0.37 14.57 -14.78
C LEU A 135 0.07 15.99 -14.36
N LYS A 136 1.35 16.14 -14.08
CA LYS A 136 1.96 17.42 -13.71
C LYS A 136 3.00 17.82 -14.74
N VAL A 137 3.06 19.11 -15.07
CA VAL A 137 4.07 19.64 -15.98
C VAL A 137 5.30 20.12 -15.21
N SER A 138 6.48 19.82 -15.76
CA SER A 138 7.75 20.41 -15.34
C SER A 138 8.03 21.72 -16.09
N GLU A 139 7.59 21.82 -17.33
CA GLU A 139 7.80 22.97 -18.21
C GLU A 139 6.56 23.19 -19.09
N GLY A 140 6.19 24.45 -19.35
CA GLY A 140 5.07 24.78 -20.22
C GLY A 140 3.70 24.67 -19.56
N ARG A 141 2.69 24.16 -20.27
CA ARG A 141 1.31 24.01 -19.81
C ARG A 141 0.70 22.67 -20.21
N LEU A 142 -0.38 22.32 -19.56
CA LEU A 142 -1.27 21.20 -19.92
C LEU A 142 -2.18 21.58 -21.09
N ILE A 143 -2.88 20.58 -21.66
CA ILE A 143 -3.90 20.76 -22.69
C ILE A 143 -5.14 21.41 -22.06
N THR A 144 -5.68 22.42 -22.74
CA THR A 144 -6.86 23.16 -22.28
C THR A 144 -8.11 22.72 -23.04
N GLN A 145 -9.29 23.06 -22.48
CA GLN A 145 -10.56 22.83 -23.19
C GLN A 145 -10.61 23.56 -24.55
N GLN A 146 -10.00 24.71 -24.63
CA GLN A 146 -9.91 25.44 -25.91
C GLN A 146 -9.09 24.67 -26.96
N ASP A 147 -8.00 24.01 -26.56
CA ASP A 147 -7.21 23.16 -27.47
C ASP A 147 -8.04 21.98 -28.00
N GLU A 148 -8.87 21.34 -27.10
CA GLU A 148 -9.78 20.26 -27.50
C GLU A 148 -10.89 20.76 -28.43
N ASP A 149 -11.58 21.85 -28.10
CA ASP A 149 -12.69 22.39 -28.87
C ASP A 149 -12.26 22.84 -30.29
N GLN A 150 -11.03 23.34 -30.40
CA GLN A 150 -10.44 23.73 -31.68
C GLN A 150 -9.77 22.58 -32.44
N GLY A 151 -9.61 21.43 -31.80
CA GLY A 151 -8.80 20.32 -32.31
C GLY A 151 -7.37 20.78 -32.63
N ALA A 152 -6.79 21.57 -31.74
CA ALA A 152 -5.48 22.17 -31.92
C ALA A 152 -4.37 21.11 -31.99
N ARG A 153 -3.42 21.26 -32.90
CA ARG A 153 -2.25 20.39 -33.01
C ARG A 153 -1.20 20.76 -31.96
N VAL A 154 -1.53 20.54 -30.72
CA VAL A 154 -0.64 20.72 -29.58
C VAL A 154 -0.36 19.38 -28.90
N VAL A 155 0.81 19.25 -28.27
CA VAL A 155 1.23 18.02 -27.63
C VAL A 155 1.99 18.29 -26.32
N VAL A 156 1.73 17.47 -25.32
CA VAL A 156 2.48 17.42 -24.05
C VAL A 156 3.32 16.14 -24.06
N LEU A 157 4.61 16.26 -23.79
CA LEU A 157 5.55 15.13 -23.83
C LEU A 157 5.77 14.55 -22.44
N GLY A 158 5.81 13.22 -22.33
CA GLY A 158 6.37 12.55 -21.16
C GLY A 158 7.88 12.80 -21.04
N ASP A 159 8.45 12.69 -19.84
CA ASP A 159 9.87 12.98 -19.58
C ASP A 159 10.83 12.13 -20.45
N ALA A 160 10.54 10.84 -20.59
CA ALA A 160 11.38 9.95 -21.42
C ALA A 160 11.19 10.23 -22.92
N ALA A 161 9.96 10.57 -23.35
CA ALA A 161 9.70 10.99 -24.72
C ALA A 161 10.46 12.28 -25.07
N ARG A 162 10.44 13.28 -24.17
CA ARG A 162 11.24 14.51 -24.34
C ARG A 162 12.74 14.20 -24.48
N LYS A 163 13.28 13.38 -23.59
CA LYS A 163 14.72 13.03 -23.62
C LYS A 163 15.11 12.36 -24.93
N GLN A 164 14.29 11.45 -25.42
CA GLN A 164 14.57 10.76 -26.67
C GLN A 164 14.44 11.67 -27.90
N LEU A 165 13.35 12.45 -27.98
CA LEU A 165 13.10 13.29 -29.16
C LEU A 165 14.01 14.52 -29.21
N PHE A 166 14.32 15.13 -28.06
CA PHE A 166 15.04 16.41 -28.01
C PHE A 166 16.46 16.32 -27.47
N ASN A 167 16.92 15.16 -27.06
CA ASN A 167 18.31 14.95 -26.60
C ASN A 167 18.78 16.01 -25.56
N GLY A 168 17.89 16.39 -24.63
CA GLY A 168 18.18 17.38 -23.59
C GLY A 168 17.95 18.84 -23.99
N GLN A 169 17.66 19.12 -25.26
CA GLN A 169 17.35 20.48 -25.71
C GLN A 169 15.96 20.95 -25.27
N PRO A 170 15.70 22.27 -25.21
CA PRO A 170 14.38 22.79 -24.90
C PRO A 170 13.32 22.26 -25.89
N ALA A 171 12.24 21.73 -25.36
CA ALA A 171 11.18 21.09 -26.14
C ALA A 171 9.95 22.00 -26.27
N VAL A 172 9.63 22.83 -25.27
CA VAL A 172 8.44 23.67 -25.26
C VAL A 172 8.55 24.76 -26.35
N GLY A 173 7.51 24.89 -27.16
CA GLY A 173 7.46 25.79 -28.32
C GLY A 173 8.03 25.19 -29.60
N ALA A 174 8.74 24.07 -29.55
CA ALA A 174 9.25 23.38 -30.74
C ALA A 174 8.13 22.62 -31.46
N THR A 175 8.34 22.33 -32.73
CA THR A 175 7.42 21.53 -33.54
C THR A 175 7.96 20.11 -33.70
N ILE A 176 7.09 19.12 -33.55
CA ILE A 176 7.34 17.72 -33.89
C ILE A 176 6.38 17.30 -34.99
N ASN A 177 6.84 16.46 -35.89
CA ASN A 177 6.01 15.87 -36.93
C ASN A 177 5.49 14.51 -36.49
N ILE A 178 4.17 14.36 -36.45
CA ILE A 178 3.51 13.12 -36.12
C ILE A 178 2.70 12.65 -37.30
N LEU A 179 3.07 11.55 -37.93
CA LEU A 179 2.44 11.03 -39.16
C LEU A 179 2.32 12.10 -40.30
N GLY A 180 3.30 12.99 -40.42
CA GLY A 180 3.27 14.06 -41.44
C GLY A 180 2.57 15.35 -41.00
N TRP A 181 1.95 15.38 -39.82
CA TRP A 181 1.28 16.57 -39.27
C TRP A 181 2.16 17.29 -38.24
N PRO A 182 2.33 18.61 -38.36
CA PRO A 182 3.11 19.37 -37.37
C PRO A 182 2.30 19.60 -36.08
N TYR A 183 2.86 19.19 -34.96
CA TYR A 183 2.33 19.41 -33.60
C TYR A 183 3.29 20.29 -32.81
N THR A 184 2.76 21.32 -32.16
CA THR A 184 3.55 22.20 -31.28
C THR A 184 3.61 21.62 -29.87
N VAL A 185 4.81 21.49 -29.32
CA VAL A 185 5.02 21.07 -27.94
C VAL A 185 4.63 22.20 -26.99
N VAL A 186 3.59 22.04 -26.21
CA VAL A 186 3.10 23.04 -25.25
C VAL A 186 3.51 22.76 -23.80
N GLY A 187 3.94 21.56 -23.51
CA GLY A 187 4.41 21.19 -22.17
C GLY A 187 5.22 19.90 -22.14
N VAL A 188 5.92 19.72 -21.02
CA VAL A 188 6.66 18.51 -20.69
C VAL A 188 6.24 18.07 -19.30
N LEU A 189 5.90 16.79 -19.14
CA LEU A 189 5.49 16.23 -17.83
C LEU A 189 6.68 16.09 -16.88
N GLU A 190 6.40 16.17 -15.59
CA GLU A 190 7.33 15.76 -14.55
C GLU A 190 7.61 14.25 -14.68
N LYS A 191 8.85 13.85 -14.35
CA LYS A 191 9.20 12.44 -14.29
C LYS A 191 8.38 11.72 -13.21
N LYS A 192 7.53 10.81 -13.63
CA LYS A 192 6.64 10.03 -12.76
C LYS A 192 7.26 8.67 -12.47
N LYS A 193 7.36 8.28 -11.19
CA LYS A 193 7.68 6.90 -10.81
C LYS A 193 6.39 6.07 -10.91
N GLN A 194 6.31 5.23 -11.91
CA GLN A 194 5.14 4.43 -12.21
C GLN A 194 5.51 2.96 -12.20
N ASN A 195 4.87 2.18 -11.33
CA ASN A 195 5.08 0.73 -11.22
C ASN A 195 3.91 -0.08 -11.80
N SER A 196 2.82 0.60 -12.14
CA SER A 196 1.64 0.00 -12.76
C SER A 196 1.13 0.92 -13.87
N ASN A 197 0.71 0.34 -14.98
CA ASN A 197 0.13 1.05 -16.11
C ASN A 197 -0.82 0.12 -16.87
N TYR A 198 -1.75 0.69 -17.61
CA TYR A 198 -2.64 -0.04 -18.52
C TYR A 198 -2.39 0.32 -20.00
N SER A 199 -1.68 1.43 -20.23
CA SER A 199 -1.45 2.00 -21.56
C SER A 199 0.03 2.33 -21.84
N GLY A 200 0.95 1.71 -21.09
CA GLY A 200 2.37 2.05 -21.07
C GLY A 200 2.70 3.14 -20.03
N PRO A 201 3.99 3.37 -19.73
CA PRO A 201 4.42 4.38 -18.78
C PRO A 201 4.09 5.80 -19.26
N ASP A 202 3.52 6.65 -18.39
CA ASP A 202 3.19 8.05 -18.70
C ASP A 202 4.43 8.84 -19.18
N ASN A 203 5.62 8.48 -18.70
CA ASN A 203 6.87 9.09 -19.12
C ASN A 203 7.20 8.86 -20.60
N ASP A 204 6.67 7.77 -21.18
CA ASP A 204 6.95 7.37 -22.55
C ASP A 204 5.92 7.92 -23.55
N ASN A 205 4.76 8.35 -23.07
CA ASN A 205 3.64 8.76 -23.90
C ASN A 205 3.73 10.22 -24.32
N LEU A 206 3.04 10.52 -25.43
CA LEU A 206 2.73 11.85 -25.90
C LEU A 206 1.23 12.06 -25.73
N TYR A 207 0.82 13.20 -25.19
CA TYR A 207 -0.59 13.53 -24.95
C TYR A 207 -1.03 14.66 -25.85
N ALA A 208 -2.16 14.49 -26.55
CA ALA A 208 -2.70 15.47 -27.46
C ALA A 208 -4.24 15.57 -27.30
N PRO A 209 -4.88 16.65 -27.74
CA PRO A 209 -6.34 16.75 -27.76
C PRO A 209 -6.96 15.59 -28.53
N PHE A 210 -8.03 14.98 -27.98
CA PHE A 210 -8.73 13.86 -28.60
C PHE A 210 -9.17 14.20 -30.02
N ALA A 211 -9.73 15.39 -30.24
CA ALA A 211 -10.21 15.85 -31.53
C ALA A 211 -9.09 15.92 -32.60
N ALA A 212 -7.87 16.33 -32.20
CA ALA A 212 -6.72 16.37 -33.09
C ALA A 212 -6.26 14.97 -33.49
N VAL A 213 -6.12 14.04 -32.48
CA VAL A 213 -5.68 12.66 -32.72
C VAL A 213 -6.71 11.90 -33.57
N ALA A 214 -8.00 12.05 -33.27
CA ALA A 214 -9.07 11.39 -34.02
C ALA A 214 -9.14 11.86 -35.49
N ARG A 215 -8.79 13.12 -35.75
CA ARG A 215 -8.76 13.69 -37.10
C ARG A 215 -7.51 13.28 -37.90
N ASP A 216 -6.33 13.36 -37.28
CA ASP A 216 -5.04 13.30 -37.98
C ASP A 216 -4.42 11.89 -38.00
N MET A 217 -4.86 10.99 -37.11
CA MET A 217 -4.29 9.63 -36.93
C MET A 217 -5.34 8.56 -37.22
N PRO A 218 -5.31 7.92 -38.39
CA PRO A 218 -6.28 6.91 -38.75
C PRO A 218 -6.21 5.68 -37.80
N PRO A 219 -7.30 4.90 -37.66
CA PRO A 219 -7.29 3.68 -36.89
C PRO A 219 -6.28 2.67 -37.44
N PRO A 220 -5.67 1.83 -36.57
CA PRO A 220 -4.74 0.80 -37.01
C PRO A 220 -5.43 -0.19 -37.95
N GLU A 221 -4.71 -0.69 -38.94
CA GLU A 221 -5.13 -1.82 -39.77
C GLU A 221 -5.18 -3.10 -38.92
N ASN A 222 -6.09 -4.03 -39.28
CA ASN A 222 -6.06 -5.35 -38.64
C ASN A 222 -4.89 -6.18 -39.21
N ASP A 223 -4.57 -7.33 -38.57
CA ASP A 223 -3.50 -8.25 -38.99
C ASP A 223 -3.65 -8.77 -40.43
N GLN A 224 -4.81 -8.55 -41.05
CA GLN A 224 -5.11 -8.94 -42.45
C GLN A 224 -5.02 -7.77 -43.43
N GLY A 225 -4.50 -6.61 -42.98
CA GLY A 225 -4.38 -5.40 -43.83
C GLY A 225 -5.73 -4.74 -44.15
N GLN A 226 -6.83 -5.21 -43.55
CA GLN A 226 -8.13 -4.57 -43.72
C GLN A 226 -8.23 -3.41 -42.74
N LYS A 227 -8.54 -2.22 -43.24
CA LYS A 227 -8.94 -1.10 -42.40
C LYS A 227 -10.16 -1.57 -41.59
N ARG A 228 -9.98 -1.74 -40.28
CA ARG A 228 -11.15 -1.95 -39.42
C ARG A 228 -12.13 -0.84 -39.77
N THR A 229 -13.34 -1.21 -40.16
CA THR A 229 -14.47 -0.27 -40.35
C THR A 229 -14.89 0.21 -38.95
N PHE A 230 -14.02 1.04 -38.34
CA PHE A 230 -14.38 1.69 -37.10
C PHE A 230 -15.45 2.72 -37.41
N GLN A 231 -16.53 2.63 -36.70
CA GLN A 231 -17.54 3.67 -36.70
C GLN A 231 -16.86 5.01 -36.35
N ARG A 232 -17.30 6.08 -36.96
CA ARG A 232 -16.80 7.43 -36.70
C ARG A 232 -16.88 7.70 -35.19
N GLY A 233 -15.74 8.02 -34.53
CA GLY A 233 -15.68 8.24 -33.09
C GLY A 233 -15.27 7.05 -32.22
N TRP A 234 -14.78 5.94 -32.82
CA TRP A 234 -14.27 4.81 -32.06
C TRP A 234 -13.13 5.21 -31.11
N VAL A 235 -13.12 4.62 -29.91
CA VAL A 235 -12.11 4.83 -28.85
C VAL A 235 -11.50 3.49 -28.39
N ASN A 236 -10.28 3.53 -27.88
CA ASN A 236 -9.62 2.34 -27.32
C ASN A 236 -10.28 1.93 -26.02
N ASP A 237 -10.49 2.90 -25.16
CA ASP A 237 -11.13 2.76 -23.86
C ASP A 237 -11.76 4.07 -23.41
N ILE A 238 -12.55 3.98 -22.34
CA ILE A 238 -13.10 5.12 -21.63
C ILE A 238 -12.62 5.04 -20.19
N VAL A 239 -12.02 6.13 -19.72
CA VAL A 239 -11.53 6.25 -18.36
C VAL A 239 -12.41 7.24 -17.62
N PHE A 240 -12.82 6.92 -16.40
CA PHE A 240 -13.61 7.83 -15.58
C PHE A 240 -13.19 7.78 -14.10
N GLU A 241 -13.39 8.92 -13.45
CA GLU A 241 -13.19 9.10 -12.01
C GLU A 241 -14.55 9.01 -11.32
N VAL A 242 -14.64 8.23 -10.24
CA VAL A 242 -15.84 8.11 -9.43
C VAL A 242 -15.94 9.29 -8.46
N ALA A 243 -17.16 9.83 -8.27
CA ALA A 243 -17.38 10.99 -7.40
C ALA A 243 -17.13 10.68 -5.91
N ASN A 244 -17.50 9.47 -5.47
CA ASN A 244 -17.29 9.01 -4.11
C ASN A 244 -16.68 7.58 -4.14
N PRO A 245 -15.47 7.40 -3.58
CA PRO A 245 -14.79 6.11 -3.52
C PRO A 245 -15.61 4.98 -2.89
N ASP A 246 -16.50 5.28 -1.96
CA ASP A 246 -17.35 4.28 -1.31
C ASP A 246 -18.50 3.78 -2.22
N GLN A 247 -18.83 4.52 -3.27
CA GLN A 247 -19.91 4.21 -4.22
C GLN A 247 -19.40 3.73 -5.58
N HIS A 248 -18.15 3.23 -5.65
CA HIS A 248 -17.55 2.84 -6.94
C HIS A 248 -18.31 1.71 -7.63
N GLU A 249 -18.82 0.70 -6.89
CA GLU A 249 -19.61 -0.39 -7.45
C GLU A 249 -20.95 0.12 -8.05
N GLU A 250 -21.59 1.06 -7.34
CA GLU A 250 -22.81 1.70 -7.81
C GLU A 250 -22.56 2.55 -9.06
N ALA A 251 -21.43 3.27 -9.10
CA ALA A 251 -21.02 4.06 -10.25
C ALA A 251 -20.76 3.18 -11.48
N VAL A 252 -20.02 2.08 -11.31
CA VAL A 252 -19.79 1.09 -12.37
C VAL A 252 -21.10 0.50 -12.86
N MET A 253 -22.02 0.15 -11.96
CA MET A 253 -23.33 -0.38 -12.33
C MET A 253 -24.18 0.66 -13.08
N GLN A 254 -24.14 1.94 -12.66
CA GLN A 254 -24.80 3.04 -13.34
C GLN A 254 -24.31 3.20 -14.79
N VAL A 255 -22.97 3.15 -14.98
CA VAL A 255 -22.35 3.19 -16.32
C VAL A 255 -22.78 1.99 -17.16
N ARG A 256 -22.77 0.76 -16.61
CA ARG A 256 -23.23 -0.44 -17.30
C ARG A 256 -24.70 -0.33 -17.72
N GLN A 257 -25.56 0.20 -16.87
CA GLN A 257 -26.98 0.41 -17.18
C GLN A 257 -27.16 1.44 -18.30
N ALA A 258 -26.42 2.55 -18.27
CA ALA A 258 -26.50 3.58 -19.29
C ALA A 258 -26.06 3.03 -20.66
N LEU A 259 -24.92 2.37 -20.74
CA LEU A 259 -24.39 1.78 -21.96
C LEU A 259 -25.20 0.55 -22.42
N GLY A 260 -25.70 -0.26 -21.49
CA GLY A 260 -26.53 -1.42 -21.80
C GLY A 260 -27.81 -1.06 -22.55
N ARG A 261 -28.40 0.09 -22.28
CA ARG A 261 -29.56 0.62 -23.03
C ARG A 261 -29.24 0.96 -24.48
N VAL A 262 -28.06 1.54 -24.72
CA VAL A 262 -27.64 1.98 -26.06
C VAL A 262 -27.10 0.82 -26.89
N HIS A 263 -26.28 -0.03 -26.26
CA HIS A 263 -25.63 -1.16 -26.94
C HIS A 263 -26.43 -2.47 -26.85
N HIS A 264 -27.62 -2.45 -26.22
CA HIS A 264 -28.51 -3.60 -26.08
C HIS A 264 -27.85 -4.82 -25.42
N PHE A 265 -27.20 -4.62 -24.26
CA PHE A 265 -26.71 -5.69 -23.40
C PHE A 265 -27.29 -5.58 -21.98
N ALA A 266 -27.34 -6.68 -21.26
CA ALA A 266 -27.82 -6.70 -19.88
C ALA A 266 -26.75 -6.11 -18.95
N ALA A 267 -27.14 -5.25 -18.01
CA ALA A 267 -26.18 -4.55 -17.13
C ALA A 267 -25.36 -5.51 -16.24
N ASP A 268 -25.86 -6.70 -15.96
CA ASP A 268 -25.22 -7.79 -15.23
C ASP A 268 -24.28 -8.65 -16.10
N ASP A 269 -24.31 -8.49 -17.43
CA ASP A 269 -23.38 -9.14 -18.35
C ASP A 269 -21.97 -8.56 -18.20
N LYS A 270 -21.15 -9.20 -17.37
CA LYS A 270 -19.81 -8.72 -17.06
C LYS A 270 -18.86 -8.75 -18.26
N ASP A 271 -19.11 -9.62 -19.22
CA ASP A 271 -18.25 -9.83 -20.40
C ASP A 271 -18.51 -8.78 -21.49
N ALA A 272 -19.69 -8.14 -21.48
CA ALA A 272 -20.04 -7.09 -22.44
C ALA A 272 -19.11 -5.87 -22.35
N LEU A 273 -18.62 -5.54 -21.14
CA LEU A 273 -17.63 -4.50 -20.89
C LEU A 273 -16.58 -5.05 -19.95
N PHE A 274 -15.33 -5.06 -20.38
CA PHE A 274 -14.21 -5.33 -19.50
C PHE A 274 -13.89 -4.06 -18.69
N ILE A 275 -14.06 -4.14 -17.37
CA ILE A 275 -13.86 -3.02 -16.48
C ILE A 275 -12.74 -3.35 -15.50
N TRP A 276 -11.72 -2.51 -15.47
CA TRP A 276 -10.69 -2.54 -14.46
C TRP A 276 -10.91 -1.40 -13.47
N ASP A 277 -11.47 -1.75 -12.33
CA ASP A 277 -11.60 -0.87 -11.18
C ASP A 277 -10.32 -0.95 -10.35
N THR A 278 -9.55 0.15 -10.35
CA THR A 278 -8.29 0.21 -9.61
C THR A 278 -8.52 0.18 -8.10
N MET A 279 -9.68 0.60 -7.62
CA MET A 279 -10.03 0.60 -6.21
C MET A 279 -10.38 -0.80 -5.69
N GLU A 280 -11.10 -1.60 -6.48
CA GLU A 280 -11.41 -2.99 -6.10
C GLU A 280 -10.12 -3.79 -5.91
N GLY A 281 -9.17 -3.65 -6.85
CA GLY A 281 -7.85 -4.25 -6.75
C GLY A 281 -7.08 -3.77 -5.50
N ALA A 282 -7.12 -2.47 -5.19
CA ALA A 282 -6.48 -1.91 -4.01
C ALA A 282 -7.09 -2.43 -2.71
N LYS A 283 -8.43 -2.51 -2.62
CA LYS A 283 -9.15 -3.06 -1.46
C LYS A 283 -8.82 -4.54 -1.23
N LEU A 284 -8.74 -5.34 -2.30
CA LEU A 284 -8.37 -6.75 -2.21
C LEU A 284 -6.94 -6.92 -1.65
N VAL A 285 -6.00 -6.18 -2.21
CA VAL A 285 -4.61 -6.18 -1.75
C VAL A 285 -4.52 -5.73 -0.30
N SER A 286 -5.20 -4.64 0.10
CA SER A 286 -5.24 -4.18 1.49
C SER A 286 -5.75 -5.26 2.43
N ARG A 287 -6.86 -5.93 2.11
CA ARG A 287 -7.40 -7.05 2.91
C ARG A 287 -6.41 -8.20 3.08
N ILE A 288 -5.69 -8.57 2.02
CA ILE A 288 -4.64 -9.60 2.10
C ILE A 288 -3.57 -9.18 3.12
N PHE A 289 -3.12 -7.92 3.08
CA PHE A 289 -2.11 -7.44 4.03
C PHE A 289 -2.63 -7.28 5.45
N ASP A 290 -3.90 -6.94 5.64
CA ASP A 290 -4.55 -6.93 6.95
C ASP A 290 -4.54 -8.34 7.56
N VAL A 291 -4.92 -9.36 6.78
CA VAL A 291 -4.89 -10.76 7.22
C VAL A 291 -3.46 -11.21 7.55
N ILE A 292 -2.48 -10.88 6.72
CA ILE A 292 -1.07 -11.18 6.97
C ILE A 292 -0.58 -10.48 8.26
N THR A 293 -0.95 -9.22 8.45
CA THR A 293 -0.57 -8.45 9.64
C THR A 293 -1.18 -9.06 10.91
N ILE A 294 -2.45 -9.47 10.87
CA ILE A 294 -3.12 -10.17 11.97
C ILE A 294 -2.43 -11.51 12.26
N PHE A 295 -2.14 -12.30 11.23
CA PHE A 295 -1.46 -13.59 11.36
C PHE A 295 -0.09 -13.43 12.07
N PHE A 296 0.74 -12.52 11.58
CA PHE A 296 2.03 -12.25 12.20
C PHE A 296 1.90 -11.65 13.61
N GLY A 297 0.88 -10.84 13.85
CA GLY A 297 0.53 -10.33 15.18
C GLY A 297 0.24 -11.49 16.16
N CYS A 298 -0.54 -12.49 15.75
CA CYS A 298 -0.81 -13.67 16.54
C CYS A 298 0.47 -14.48 16.84
N VAL A 299 1.32 -14.68 15.83
CA VAL A 299 2.61 -15.38 16.01
C VAL A 299 3.51 -14.62 17.00
N ALA A 300 3.58 -13.31 16.89
CA ALA A 300 4.36 -12.47 17.80
C ALA A 300 3.82 -12.53 19.24
N ILE A 301 2.50 -12.50 19.44
CA ILE A 301 1.88 -12.67 20.76
C ILE A 301 2.21 -14.05 21.34
N MET A 302 2.13 -15.12 20.55
CA MET A 302 2.51 -16.47 21.00
C MET A 302 3.98 -16.53 21.44
N THR A 303 4.88 -15.92 20.67
CA THR A 303 6.31 -15.85 21.01
C THR A 303 6.55 -15.08 22.29
N LEU A 304 5.84 -13.96 22.48
CA LEU A 304 5.90 -13.17 23.71
C LEU A 304 5.33 -13.93 24.90
N CYS A 305 4.25 -14.70 24.75
CA CYS A 305 3.72 -15.58 25.80
C CYS A 305 4.75 -16.62 26.22
N LEU A 306 5.46 -17.23 25.27
CA LEU A 306 6.55 -18.17 25.56
C LEU A 306 7.68 -17.49 26.36
N GLY A 307 8.06 -16.27 25.99
CA GLY A 307 9.00 -15.44 26.76
C GLY A 307 8.50 -15.17 28.19
N GLY A 308 7.21 -14.84 28.34
CA GLY A 308 6.57 -14.64 29.64
C GLY A 308 6.56 -15.87 30.53
N ILE A 309 6.26 -17.04 29.95
CA ILE A 309 6.36 -18.34 30.66
C ILE A 309 7.81 -18.59 31.10
N GLY A 310 8.78 -18.23 30.25
CA GLY A 310 10.19 -18.31 30.62
C GLY A 310 10.54 -17.44 31.83
N VAL A 311 10.06 -16.18 31.87
CA VAL A 311 10.23 -15.30 33.04
C VAL A 311 9.56 -15.89 34.26
N MET A 312 8.34 -16.39 34.16
CA MET A 312 7.61 -17.01 35.25
C MET A 312 8.40 -18.21 35.84
N ASN A 313 8.95 -19.06 34.96
CA ASN A 313 9.75 -20.22 35.40
C ASN A 313 11.03 -19.80 36.11
N ILE A 314 11.75 -18.78 35.66
CA ILE A 314 12.94 -18.25 36.34
C ILE A 314 12.55 -17.74 37.73
N MET A 315 11.48 -16.94 37.77
CA MET A 315 11.04 -16.36 39.07
C MET A 315 10.60 -17.43 40.06
N LEU A 316 9.91 -18.52 39.62
CA LEU A 316 9.55 -19.64 40.47
C LEU A 316 10.78 -20.37 41.03
N VAL A 317 11.80 -20.58 40.21
CA VAL A 317 13.08 -21.17 40.68
C VAL A 317 13.78 -20.21 41.65
N SER A 318 13.85 -18.92 41.33
CA SER A 318 14.44 -17.93 42.24
C SER A 318 13.74 -17.85 43.59
N VAL A 319 12.39 -17.99 43.60
CA VAL A 319 11.61 -18.09 44.85
C VAL A 319 11.97 -19.35 45.63
N SER A 320 12.10 -20.51 44.96
CA SER A 320 12.45 -21.78 45.63
C SER A 320 13.88 -21.75 46.22
N GLU A 321 14.85 -21.20 45.50
CA GLU A 321 16.23 -21.07 45.99
C GLU A 321 16.36 -20.11 47.18
N ARG A 322 15.45 -19.13 47.30
CA ARG A 322 15.45 -18.12 48.37
C ARG A 322 14.38 -18.39 49.47
N THR A 323 13.82 -19.59 49.51
CA THR A 323 12.74 -19.93 50.43
C THR A 323 13.11 -19.60 51.89
N ARG A 324 14.30 -19.95 52.33
CA ARG A 324 14.80 -19.68 53.68
C ARG A 324 14.98 -18.18 53.97
N GLU A 325 15.44 -17.41 53.00
CA GLU A 325 15.58 -15.94 53.11
C GLU A 325 14.21 -15.27 53.25
N ILE A 326 13.21 -15.73 52.47
CA ILE A 326 11.83 -15.25 52.53
C ILE A 326 11.23 -15.59 53.93
N GLY A 327 11.45 -16.78 54.40
CA GLY A 327 11.01 -17.21 55.71
C GLY A 327 11.59 -16.35 56.84
N MET A 328 12.90 -16.09 56.82
CA MET A 328 13.56 -15.18 57.77
C MET A 328 12.99 -13.78 57.75
N ARG A 329 12.80 -13.17 56.54
CA ARG A 329 12.22 -11.83 56.43
C ARG A 329 10.83 -11.74 57.02
N LYS A 330 10.00 -12.74 56.78
CA LYS A 330 8.65 -12.81 57.36
C LYS A 330 8.66 -13.04 58.88
N ALA A 331 9.60 -13.82 59.40
CA ALA A 331 9.76 -14.04 60.84
C ALA A 331 10.19 -12.75 61.57
N ILE A 332 10.93 -11.84 60.88
CA ILE A 332 11.35 -10.54 61.40
C ILE A 332 10.27 -9.44 61.18
N GLY A 333 9.11 -9.77 60.53
CA GLY A 333 7.97 -8.87 60.43
C GLY A 333 7.67 -8.34 59.02
N ALA A 334 8.28 -8.83 57.96
CA ALA A 334 7.94 -8.45 56.60
C ALA A 334 6.50 -8.89 56.26
N THR A 335 5.71 -7.99 55.71
CA THR A 335 4.35 -8.25 55.28
C THR A 335 4.28 -9.04 53.98
N LYS A 336 3.15 -9.69 53.70
CA LYS A 336 2.90 -10.36 52.42
C LYS A 336 3.05 -9.39 51.23
N THR A 337 2.68 -8.14 51.45
CA THR A 337 2.77 -7.08 50.42
C THR A 337 4.21 -6.68 50.11
N ASP A 338 5.09 -6.68 51.12
CA ASP A 338 6.51 -6.35 50.93
C ASP A 338 7.20 -7.43 50.11
N ILE A 339 6.95 -8.70 50.36
CA ILE A 339 7.48 -9.82 49.59
C ILE A 339 6.92 -9.79 48.17
N LEU A 340 5.62 -9.56 48.00
CA LEU A 340 4.98 -9.47 46.68
C LEU A 340 5.59 -8.34 45.87
N ARG A 341 5.70 -7.16 46.45
CA ARG A 341 6.32 -5.98 45.77
C ARG A 341 7.75 -6.28 45.36
N GLN A 342 8.55 -6.91 46.19
CA GLN A 342 9.94 -7.24 45.88
C GLN A 342 10.03 -8.14 44.65
N PHE A 343 9.39 -9.32 44.66
CA PHE A 343 9.47 -10.27 43.55
C PHE A 343 8.81 -9.75 42.28
N PHE A 344 7.72 -9.00 42.41
CA PHE A 344 7.10 -8.32 41.24
C PHE A 344 8.04 -7.28 40.62
N THR A 345 8.75 -6.48 41.44
CA THR A 345 9.70 -5.50 40.94
C THR A 345 10.89 -6.17 40.25
N GLU A 346 11.38 -7.33 40.80
CA GLU A 346 12.44 -8.11 40.14
C GLU A 346 11.98 -8.60 38.74
N ALA A 347 10.77 -9.14 38.64
CA ALA A 347 10.20 -9.56 37.35
C ALA A 347 10.00 -8.39 36.40
N ALA A 348 9.52 -7.24 36.91
CA ALA A 348 9.29 -6.04 36.12
C ALA A 348 10.60 -5.46 35.56
N ILE A 349 11.68 -5.42 36.38
CA ILE A 349 13.00 -4.97 35.91
C ILE A 349 13.50 -5.86 34.77
N LEU A 350 13.38 -7.20 34.91
CA LEU A 350 13.81 -8.13 33.87
C LEU A 350 13.04 -7.92 32.56
N THR A 351 11.72 -7.85 32.63
CA THR A 351 10.85 -7.73 31.46
C THR A 351 10.99 -6.36 30.79
N LEU A 352 11.07 -5.28 31.57
CA LEU A 352 11.26 -3.92 31.03
C LEU A 352 12.64 -3.77 30.38
N PHE A 353 13.70 -4.31 30.99
CA PHE A 353 15.03 -4.30 30.38
C PHE A 353 15.06 -5.08 29.07
N SER A 354 14.51 -6.32 29.07
CA SER A 354 14.40 -7.12 27.84
C SER A 354 13.56 -6.42 26.79
N GLY A 355 12.48 -5.76 27.22
CA GLY A 355 11.60 -4.99 26.35
C GLY A 355 12.31 -3.79 25.72
N ALA A 356 13.08 -3.04 26.51
CA ALA A 356 13.85 -1.88 26.00
C ALA A 356 14.90 -2.33 24.97
N VAL A 357 15.60 -3.45 25.23
CA VAL A 357 16.53 -4.03 24.25
C VAL A 357 15.79 -4.50 23.01
N GLY A 358 14.63 -5.17 23.14
CA GLY A 358 13.81 -5.62 22.01
C GLY A 358 13.30 -4.46 21.16
N LEU A 359 12.83 -3.37 21.78
CA LEU A 359 12.46 -2.14 21.10
C LEU A 359 13.64 -1.56 20.33
N SER A 360 14.80 -1.44 20.98
CA SER A 360 16.01 -0.90 20.34
C SER A 360 16.48 -1.73 19.15
N VAL A 361 16.47 -3.07 19.29
CA VAL A 361 16.81 -4.00 18.21
C VAL A 361 15.79 -3.92 17.07
N GLY A 362 14.48 -3.93 17.36
CA GLY A 362 13.43 -3.84 16.37
C GLY A 362 13.48 -2.53 15.57
N ILE A 363 13.63 -1.40 16.27
CA ILE A 363 13.79 -0.08 15.65
C ILE A 363 15.08 -0.03 14.82
N GLY A 364 16.20 -0.52 15.38
CA GLY A 364 17.49 -0.55 14.68
C GLY A 364 17.46 -1.37 13.39
N LEU A 365 16.80 -2.51 13.40
CA LEU A 365 16.60 -3.35 12.21
C LEU A 365 15.70 -2.66 11.17
N CYS A 366 14.59 -2.02 11.58
CA CYS A 366 13.76 -1.25 10.69
C CYS A 366 14.53 -0.10 10.01
N LEU A 367 15.34 0.63 10.77
CA LEU A 367 16.19 1.71 10.24
C LEU A 367 17.26 1.16 9.30
N ALA A 368 17.91 0.05 9.65
CA ALA A 368 18.90 -0.60 8.81
C ALA A 368 18.30 -1.08 7.47
N MET A 369 17.09 -1.67 7.49
CA MET A 369 16.37 -2.01 6.27
C MET A 369 16.04 -0.79 5.41
N GLY A 370 15.74 0.35 6.03
CA GLY A 370 15.48 1.61 5.32
C GLY A 370 16.72 2.20 4.62
N LEU A 371 17.93 1.84 5.06
CA LEU A 371 19.19 2.29 4.45
C LEU A 371 19.69 1.36 3.33
N LEU A 372 19.18 0.14 3.27
CA LEU A 372 19.57 -0.80 2.22
C LEU A 372 18.90 -0.42 0.89
N PRO A 373 19.61 -0.50 -0.25
CA PRO A 373 19.03 -0.34 -1.57
C PRO A 373 18.20 -1.59 -1.91
N LEU A 374 17.00 -1.68 -1.30
CA LEU A 374 16.07 -2.79 -1.56
C LEU A 374 15.41 -2.60 -2.92
N PRO A 375 15.07 -3.69 -3.63
CA PRO A 375 14.27 -3.60 -4.84
C PRO A 375 12.93 -2.90 -4.57
N ASP A 376 12.41 -2.17 -5.56
CA ASP A 376 11.18 -1.36 -5.44
C ASP A 376 9.91 -2.15 -5.03
N PHE A 377 9.95 -3.49 -5.10
CA PHE A 377 8.84 -4.34 -4.65
C PHE A 377 8.88 -4.69 -3.16
N VAL A 378 10.01 -4.43 -2.48
CA VAL A 378 10.15 -4.68 -1.04
C VAL A 378 9.79 -3.41 -0.28
N PRO A 379 8.73 -3.44 0.53
CA PRO A 379 8.31 -2.26 1.28
C PRO A 379 9.33 -1.90 2.37
N HIS A 380 9.57 -0.62 2.56
CA HIS A 380 10.35 -0.14 3.69
C HIS A 380 9.50 -0.16 4.96
N PRO A 381 9.97 -0.79 6.06
CA PRO A 381 9.22 -0.82 7.29
C PRO A 381 9.02 0.59 7.86
N ILE A 382 7.79 0.90 8.27
CA ILE A 382 7.44 2.18 8.88
C ILE A 382 7.29 1.99 10.38
N ILE A 383 8.04 2.77 11.15
CA ILE A 383 7.89 2.81 12.61
C ILE A 383 6.72 3.73 12.93
N SER A 384 5.58 3.14 13.29
CA SER A 384 4.39 3.90 13.66
C SER A 384 4.25 4.03 15.18
N PRO A 385 3.68 5.14 15.69
CA PRO A 385 3.35 5.27 17.11
C PRO A 385 2.43 4.16 17.60
N ALA A 386 1.54 3.67 16.75
CA ALA A 386 0.60 2.59 17.07
C ALA A 386 1.32 1.26 17.32
N SER A 387 2.32 0.90 16.51
CA SER A 387 3.12 -0.32 16.71
C SER A 387 3.96 -0.27 17.97
N LEU A 388 4.53 0.90 18.29
CA LEU A 388 5.26 1.10 19.54
C LEU A 388 4.34 0.99 20.75
N LEU A 389 3.16 1.63 20.71
CA LEU A 389 2.17 1.56 21.80
C LEU A 389 1.68 0.13 21.99
N ALA A 390 1.35 -0.60 20.92
CA ALA A 390 0.95 -2.00 21.00
C ALA A 390 2.04 -2.86 21.65
N SER A 391 3.31 -2.66 21.28
CA SER A 391 4.45 -3.37 21.85
C SER A 391 4.58 -3.09 23.36
N VAL A 392 4.44 -1.84 23.80
CA VAL A 392 4.51 -1.45 25.22
C VAL A 392 3.33 -2.01 26.00
N LEU A 393 2.12 -1.96 25.45
CA LEU A 393 0.94 -2.55 26.12
C LEU A 393 1.05 -4.06 26.28
N THR A 394 1.50 -4.75 25.24
CA THR A 394 1.71 -6.21 25.29
C THR A 394 2.79 -6.58 26.31
N LEU A 395 3.91 -5.83 26.33
CA LEU A 395 4.97 -6.00 27.31
C LEU A 395 4.45 -5.80 28.75
N SER A 396 3.65 -4.77 28.98
CA SER A 396 3.07 -4.47 30.29
C SER A 396 2.15 -5.63 30.77
N LEU A 397 1.32 -6.15 29.85
CA LEU A 397 0.45 -7.28 30.14
C LEU A 397 1.25 -8.53 30.51
N ILE A 398 2.31 -8.85 29.78
CA ILE A 398 3.19 -9.98 30.04
C ILE A 398 3.92 -9.79 31.38
N THR A 399 4.40 -8.58 31.66
CA THR A 399 5.06 -8.26 32.94
C THR A 399 4.14 -8.56 34.12
N VAL A 400 2.87 -8.14 34.02
CA VAL A 400 1.88 -8.40 35.09
C VAL A 400 1.58 -9.89 35.21
N THR A 401 1.27 -10.56 34.11
CA THR A 401 0.88 -11.98 34.15
C THR A 401 2.02 -12.91 34.58
N ALA A 402 3.22 -12.71 34.05
CA ALA A 402 4.39 -13.51 34.37
C ALA A 402 5.00 -13.21 35.76
N GLY A 403 4.85 -11.96 36.25
CA GLY A 403 5.42 -11.53 37.54
C GLY A 403 4.52 -11.76 38.74
N VAL A 404 3.19 -11.59 38.57
CA VAL A 404 2.25 -11.70 39.73
C VAL A 404 2.16 -13.09 40.30
N TYR A 405 2.12 -14.14 39.48
CA TYR A 405 1.97 -15.50 39.95
C TYR A 405 3.14 -15.97 40.87
N PRO A 406 4.42 -15.85 40.45
CA PRO A 406 5.56 -16.19 41.33
C PRO A 406 5.61 -15.31 42.58
N ALA A 407 5.35 -14.02 42.45
CA ALA A 407 5.35 -13.09 43.57
C ALA A 407 4.29 -13.42 44.62
N ARG A 408 3.07 -13.82 44.19
CA ARG A 408 2.04 -14.30 45.10
C ARG A 408 2.45 -15.57 45.79
N ARG A 409 3.06 -16.54 45.11
CA ARG A 409 3.55 -17.79 45.68
C ARG A 409 4.59 -17.53 46.77
N ALA A 410 5.55 -16.62 46.50
CA ALA A 410 6.52 -16.20 47.51
C ALA A 410 5.85 -15.52 48.73
N ALA A 411 4.87 -14.66 48.48
CA ALA A 411 4.15 -13.94 49.54
C ALA A 411 3.25 -14.83 50.41
N THR A 412 2.80 -15.99 49.95
CA THR A 412 1.93 -16.92 50.70
C THR A 412 2.70 -17.98 51.48
N MET A 413 4.02 -18.13 51.29
CA MET A 413 4.84 -19.11 52.06
C MET A 413 4.76 -18.87 53.55
N GLU A 414 4.66 -19.95 54.34
CA GLU A 414 4.66 -19.90 55.81
C GLU A 414 6.09 -19.84 56.36
N PRO A 415 6.35 -18.95 57.31
CA PRO A 415 7.71 -18.80 57.90
C PRO A 415 8.24 -20.09 58.49
N ILE A 416 7.39 -20.88 59.16
CA ILE A 416 7.77 -22.12 59.83
C ILE A 416 8.20 -23.21 58.84
N GLU A 417 7.43 -23.38 57.74
CA GLU A 417 7.77 -24.32 56.68
C GLU A 417 9.02 -23.90 55.91
N SER A 418 9.16 -22.58 55.67
CA SER A 418 10.29 -22.03 54.94
C SER A 418 11.64 -22.18 55.68
N LEU A 419 11.62 -22.21 57.00
CA LEU A 419 12.82 -22.40 57.84
C LEU A 419 13.17 -23.88 58.08
N ARG A 420 12.22 -24.80 57.84
CA ARG A 420 12.39 -26.25 57.96
C ARG A 420 12.89 -26.91 56.67
N TYR A 421 12.93 -26.20 55.59
CA TYR A 421 13.44 -26.68 54.30
C TYR A 421 14.97 -26.77 54.36
N GLU A 422 15.50 -28.00 54.34
CA GLU A 422 16.91 -28.30 54.13
C GLU A 422 17.30 -28.20 52.65
#